data_bbadb3670027c1442cf480da86d4f229
#
_entry.id   bbadb3670027c1442cf480da86d4f229
#
_cell.length_a   1.000
_cell.length_b   1.000
_cell.length_c   1.000
_cell.angle_alpha   90.00
_cell.angle_beta   90.00
_cell.angle_gamma   90.00
#
_symmetry.space_group_name_H-M   'P 1'
#
loop_
_entity.id
_entity.type
_entity.pdbx_description
1 polymer ?
#
loop_
_entity_poly.entity_id
_entity_poly.type
_entity_poly.pdbx_seq_one_letter_code
_entity_poly.pdbx_strand_id
1 'polypeptide(L)'
;MAIRQVIDEKTDTFEDLMARLTMKQRSLLKGLASSEESLRPTSAAFIKKYHLTSPSTVQRILTSMLDKDLISYEGDHYFIHDYFFKYWLARS
;
A
#
# COMPACT_ATOMS: atom_id res chain seq x y z
N MET A 1 16.23 -6.44 -18.52
CA MET A 1 16.34 -6.63 -17.06
C MET A 1 15.05 -7.22 -16.53
N ALA A 2 15.14 -8.24 -15.72
CA ALA A 2 13.97 -8.86 -15.12
C ALA A 2 13.50 -8.05 -13.91
N ILE A 3 12.20 -7.77 -13.84
CA ILE A 3 11.59 -7.08 -12.69
C ILE A 3 11.91 -7.85 -11.40
N ARG A 4 11.87 -9.17 -11.47
CA ARG A 4 12.15 -10.03 -10.33
C ARG A 4 13.54 -9.79 -9.73
N GLN A 5 14.56 -9.61 -10.58
CA GLN A 5 15.90 -9.33 -10.12
C GLN A 5 15.98 -8.01 -9.37
N VAL A 6 15.35 -6.96 -9.90
CA VAL A 6 15.31 -5.65 -9.24
C VAL A 6 14.58 -5.74 -7.90
N ILE A 7 13.48 -6.46 -7.84
CA ILE A 7 12.72 -6.66 -6.61
C ILE A 7 13.58 -7.37 -5.56
N ASP A 8 14.30 -8.43 -5.95
CA ASP A 8 15.16 -9.17 -5.04
C ASP A 8 16.28 -8.30 -4.48
N GLU A 9 16.86 -7.43 -5.31
CA GLU A 9 17.90 -6.50 -4.87
C GLU A 9 17.39 -5.46 -3.89
N LYS A 10 16.11 -5.10 -3.98
CA LYS A 10 15.49 -4.07 -3.12
C LYS A 10 14.75 -4.64 -1.91
N THR A 11 14.72 -5.96 -1.76
CA THR A 11 13.94 -6.59 -0.69
C THR A 11 14.30 -6.06 0.69
N ASP A 12 15.59 -5.94 1.01
CA ASP A 12 16.03 -5.43 2.32
C ASP A 12 15.55 -4.00 2.54
N THR A 13 15.57 -3.17 1.51
CA THR A 13 15.08 -1.79 1.60
C THR A 13 13.58 -1.76 1.86
N PHE A 14 12.82 -2.60 1.17
CA PHE A 14 11.36 -2.67 1.34
C PHE A 14 10.99 -3.23 2.72
N GLU A 15 11.68 -4.26 3.18
CA GLU A 15 11.44 -4.83 4.51
C GLU A 15 11.73 -3.80 5.61
N ASP A 16 12.81 -3.05 5.45
CA ASP A 16 13.19 -2.01 6.40
C ASP A 16 12.13 -0.91 6.44
N LEU A 17 11.63 -0.51 5.28
CA LEU A 17 10.54 0.45 5.18
C LEU A 17 9.28 -0.05 5.88
N MET A 18 8.89 -1.29 5.61
CA MET A 18 7.69 -1.88 6.21
C MET A 18 7.82 -2.02 7.73
N ALA A 19 9.02 -2.27 8.23
CA ALA A 19 9.27 -2.40 9.67
C ALA A 19 8.99 -1.11 10.42
N ARG A 20 9.05 0.04 9.74
CA ARG A 20 8.78 1.35 10.34
C ARG A 20 7.30 1.71 10.36
N LEU A 21 6.47 0.89 9.74
CA LEU A 21 5.04 1.15 9.62
C LEU A 21 4.27 0.37 10.67
N THR A 22 3.12 0.89 11.06
CA THR A 22 2.19 0.17 11.92
C THR A 22 1.57 -1.00 11.15
N MET A 23 0.96 -1.92 11.88
CA MET A 23 0.28 -3.05 11.28
C MET A 23 -0.83 -2.60 10.32
N LYS A 24 -1.62 -1.60 10.70
CA LYS A 24 -2.69 -1.10 9.85
C LYS A 24 -2.17 -0.40 8.61
N GLN A 25 -1.07 0.35 8.74
CA GLN A 25 -0.43 0.98 7.60
C GLN A 25 0.07 -0.06 6.60
N ARG A 26 0.70 -1.12 7.10
CA ARG A 26 1.14 -2.24 6.25
C ARG A 26 -0.02 -2.93 5.55
N SER A 27 -1.10 -3.16 6.28
CA SER A 27 -2.29 -3.79 5.73
C SER A 27 -2.89 -2.95 4.60
N LEU A 28 -2.96 -1.63 4.78
CA LEU A 28 -3.48 -0.73 3.77
C LEU A 28 -2.62 -0.77 2.51
N LEU A 29 -1.30 -0.71 2.66
CA LEU A 29 -0.40 -0.77 1.50
C LEU A 29 -0.54 -2.09 0.74
N LYS A 30 -0.61 -3.20 1.45
CA LYS A 30 -0.83 -4.51 0.83
C LYS A 30 -2.16 -4.55 0.10
N GLY A 31 -3.19 -3.95 0.69
CA GLY A 31 -4.49 -3.85 0.08
C GLY A 31 -4.47 -3.07 -1.22
N LEU A 32 -3.79 -1.92 -1.22
CA LEU A 32 -3.65 -1.11 -2.43
C LEU A 32 -2.88 -1.84 -3.53
N ALA A 33 -1.86 -2.59 -3.15
CA ALA A 33 -1.05 -3.33 -4.11
C ALA A 33 -1.79 -4.50 -4.75
N SER A 34 -2.72 -5.10 -3.99
CA SER A 34 -3.41 -6.33 -4.40
C SER A 34 -4.83 -6.11 -4.89
N SER A 35 -5.46 -5.00 -4.54
CA SER A 35 -6.87 -4.73 -4.86
C SER A 35 -7.05 -4.31 -6.30
N GLU A 36 -8.25 -4.59 -6.82
CA GLU A 36 -8.68 -4.05 -8.08
C GLU A 36 -8.94 -2.55 -7.93
N GLU A 37 -8.75 -1.81 -9.02
CA GLU A 37 -8.93 -0.36 -9.03
C GLU A 37 -10.32 0.10 -8.61
N SER A 38 -11.32 -0.74 -8.80
CA SER A 38 -12.71 -0.41 -8.44
C SER A 38 -12.94 -0.37 -6.93
N LEU A 39 -12.03 -0.90 -6.13
CA LEU A 39 -12.23 -1.01 -4.69
C LEU A 39 -11.56 0.16 -3.98
N ARG A 40 -12.37 1.08 -3.47
CA ARG A 40 -11.87 2.25 -2.76
C ARG A 40 -11.41 1.88 -1.35
N PRO A 41 -10.27 2.46 -0.88
CA PRO A 41 -9.75 2.15 0.47
C PRO A 41 -10.71 2.51 1.59
N THR A 42 -11.58 3.50 1.40
CA THR A 42 -12.56 3.91 2.42
C THR A 42 -13.86 3.14 2.33
N SER A 43 -14.01 2.22 1.37
CA SER A 43 -15.22 1.41 1.25
C SER A 43 -15.31 0.38 2.38
N ALA A 44 -16.53 0.00 2.73
CA ALA A 44 -16.76 -1.00 3.75
C ALA A 44 -16.11 -2.35 3.39
N ALA A 45 -16.13 -2.71 2.12
CA ALA A 45 -15.54 -3.96 1.64
C ALA A 45 -14.02 -3.98 1.85
N PHE A 46 -13.34 -2.89 1.50
CA PHE A 46 -11.90 -2.78 1.68
C PHE A 46 -11.53 -2.79 3.16
N ILE A 47 -12.23 -1.99 3.96
CA ILE A 47 -11.99 -1.90 5.41
C ILE A 47 -12.13 -3.26 6.07
N LYS A 48 -13.19 -3.99 5.72
CA LYS A 48 -13.44 -5.32 6.27
C LYS A 48 -12.37 -6.31 5.84
N LYS A 49 -12.02 -6.30 4.55
CA LYS A 49 -11.06 -7.24 3.99
C LYS A 49 -9.68 -7.10 4.64
N TYR A 50 -9.26 -5.88 4.92
CA TYR A 50 -7.92 -5.60 5.43
C TYR A 50 -7.92 -5.19 6.91
N HIS A 51 -9.04 -5.34 7.60
CA HIS A 51 -9.17 -5.09 9.04
C HIS A 51 -8.72 -3.69 9.46
N LEU A 52 -9.23 -2.69 8.76
CA LEU A 52 -8.79 -1.31 8.94
C LEU A 52 -9.67 -0.46 9.87
N THR A 53 -10.63 -1.04 10.53
CA THR A 53 -11.46 -0.47 11.58
C THR A 53 -12.56 0.46 11.05
N SER A 54 -12.23 1.60 10.45
CA SER A 54 -13.22 2.59 10.03
C SER A 54 -12.69 3.46 8.90
N PRO A 55 -13.58 4.14 8.15
CA PRO A 55 -13.14 5.09 7.12
C PRO A 55 -12.24 6.21 7.65
N SER A 56 -12.50 6.71 8.86
CA SER A 56 -11.68 7.76 9.48
C SER A 56 -10.25 7.28 9.70
N THR A 57 -10.09 6.06 10.17
CA THR A 57 -8.77 5.46 10.38
C THR A 57 -8.04 5.33 9.03
N VAL A 58 -8.74 4.84 8.01
CA VAL A 58 -8.17 4.69 6.66
C VAL A 58 -7.73 6.05 6.11
N GLN A 59 -8.57 7.07 6.24
CA GLN A 59 -8.25 8.40 5.73
C GLN A 59 -6.99 8.95 6.40
N ARG A 60 -6.83 8.74 7.70
CA ARG A 60 -5.65 9.17 8.44
C ARG A 60 -4.39 8.44 7.96
N ILE A 61 -4.52 7.14 7.72
CA ILE A 61 -3.40 6.34 7.20
C ILE A 61 -3.02 6.80 5.79
N LEU A 62 -4.01 7.03 4.93
CA LEU A 62 -3.78 7.51 3.57
C LEU A 62 -3.01 8.83 3.59
N THR A 63 -3.42 9.77 4.44
CA THR A 63 -2.72 11.05 4.57
C THR A 63 -1.27 10.85 4.97
N SER A 64 -1.01 9.97 5.94
CA SER A 64 0.34 9.66 6.38
C SER A 64 1.18 9.06 5.25
N MET A 65 0.58 8.16 4.46
CA MET A 65 1.29 7.52 3.36
C MET A 65 1.59 8.50 2.22
N LEU A 66 0.68 9.44 1.97
CA LEU A 66 0.92 10.52 1.00
C LEU A 66 2.07 11.41 1.46
N ASP A 67 2.11 11.77 2.73
CA ASP A 67 3.18 12.59 3.31
C ASP A 67 4.54 11.91 3.20
N LYS A 68 4.56 10.59 3.30
CA LYS A 68 5.80 9.79 3.16
C LYS A 68 6.14 9.49 1.70
N ASP A 69 5.32 9.95 0.77
CA ASP A 69 5.50 9.73 -0.66
C ASP A 69 5.50 8.23 -1.05
N LEU A 70 4.80 7.43 -0.29
CA LEU A 70 4.66 6.00 -0.57
C LEU A 70 3.51 5.69 -1.50
N ILE A 71 2.51 6.57 -1.51
CA ILE A 71 1.35 6.45 -2.40
C ILE A 71 1.10 7.79 -3.08
N SER A 72 0.33 7.75 -4.14
CA SER A 72 -0.11 8.93 -4.88
C SER A 72 -1.63 8.91 -5.03
N TYR A 73 -2.21 10.09 -5.27
CA TYR A 73 -3.64 10.22 -5.50
C TYR A 73 -3.85 10.95 -6.83
N GLU A 74 -4.53 10.29 -7.75
CA GLU A 74 -4.78 10.86 -9.08
C GLU A 74 -6.04 10.23 -9.66
N GLY A 75 -6.91 11.07 -10.26
CA GLY A 75 -8.13 10.58 -10.88
C GLY A 75 -9.04 9.83 -9.91
N ASP A 76 -9.17 10.31 -8.68
CA ASP A 76 -9.95 9.71 -7.60
C ASP A 76 -9.43 8.35 -7.14
N HIS A 77 -8.18 8.02 -7.48
CA HIS A 77 -7.55 6.77 -7.07
C HIS A 77 -6.31 6.99 -6.24
N TYR A 78 -6.16 6.17 -5.20
CA TYR A 78 -4.90 6.03 -4.49
C TYR A 78 -4.14 4.86 -5.08
N PHE A 79 -2.84 5.03 -5.31
CA PHE A 79 -2.02 3.95 -5.85
C PHE A 79 -0.60 4.02 -5.29
N ILE A 80 0.09 2.88 -5.33
CA ILE A 80 1.48 2.79 -4.88
C ILE A 80 2.35 3.51 -5.90
N HIS A 81 3.13 4.50 -5.41
CA HIS A 81 3.95 5.35 -6.25
C HIS A 81 5.05 4.58 -6.98
N ASP A 82 5.75 3.68 -6.27
CA ASP A 82 6.86 2.90 -6.81
C ASP A 82 6.33 1.56 -7.33
N TYR A 83 6.47 1.34 -8.65
CA TYR A 83 6.03 0.12 -9.29
C TYR A 83 6.67 -1.14 -8.70
N PHE A 84 7.97 -1.07 -8.41
CA PHE A 84 8.69 -2.23 -7.85
C PHE A 84 8.22 -2.55 -6.44
N PHE A 85 7.96 -1.53 -5.65
CA PHE A 85 7.41 -1.69 -4.30
C PHE A 85 6.02 -2.33 -4.36
N LYS A 86 5.17 -1.86 -5.27
CA LYS A 86 3.84 -2.42 -5.49
C LYS A 86 3.93 -3.92 -5.82
N TYR A 87 4.80 -4.28 -6.74
CA TYR A 87 4.99 -5.66 -7.15
C TYR A 87 5.47 -6.53 -5.97
N TRP A 88 6.43 -6.03 -5.21
CA TRP A 88 6.94 -6.73 -4.04
C TRP A 88 5.84 -6.94 -2.98
N LEU A 89 5.03 -5.91 -2.71
CA LEU A 89 3.91 -6.01 -1.76
C LEU A 89 2.87 -7.05 -2.21
N ALA A 90 2.57 -7.09 -3.49
CA ALA A 90 1.57 -8.01 -4.02
C ALA A 90 2.01 -9.48 -3.90
N ARG A 91 3.31 -9.72 -3.87
CA ARG A 91 3.87 -11.06 -3.74
C ARG A 91 4.06 -11.52 -2.30
N SER A 92 4.07 -10.61 -1.36
CA SER A 92 4.36 -10.94 0.03
C SER A 92 3.15 -11.35 0.86
#